data_5b1db56a9b06a119fd8e449ec5ca404e
#
_entry.id   5b1db56a9b06a119fd8e449ec5ca404e
#
_cell.length_a   1.000
_cell.length_b   1.000
_cell.length_c   1.000
_cell.angle_alpha   90.00
_cell.angle_beta   90.00
_cell.angle_gamma   90.00
#
_symmetry.space_group_name_H-M   'P 1'
#
loop_
_entity.id
_entity.type
_entity.pdbx_description
1 polymer ?
#
loop_
_entity_poly.entity_id
_entity_poly.type
_entity_poly.pdbx_seq_one_letter_code
_entity_poly.pdbx_strand_id
1 'polypeptide(L)'
;MRFETRAVHSARGHEPRDPARELGQPHVPGIDLSTTYGFRTSSAAADSMEALIQGEAEAPNSIYARLHNPTVAGFERALADLEGADASVAFATGMAAITAVVMATAAPEDGVRRTHVVAVRPVYGGTDHLLTSGLIGSEVSWVAPDDVGEAIREDTGLVLLETPANPTLAMVDIRAVVARVRGAEARIGHHVPVAVDSTFATPVLQNPIALGADMSVHSATKFLGGHGDVMGGAVATSETWAKALRQVRMITGGILHPLAGYLLHRGLQTLPVRVREQQANARVLAERLANHPAVSEVHFPGISGDPLELRLLETQQRGPGSVLSFRVREGSDAARRVVEGLRLITRAVSLGSVDTLIQAPAHLTHRVVDAEDREASGVPEDLLRLSVGLESVEDLWEDLEQALSAVALGRGSEVESAHGVEPLVSLSV
;
A
#
# COMPACT_ATOMS: atom_id res chain seq x y z
N MET A 1 20.34 -4.80 -14.67
CA MET A 1 19.66 -6.11 -14.48
C MET A 1 18.17 -5.95 -14.73
N ARG A 2 17.49 -7.01 -15.21
CA ARG A 2 16.03 -7.02 -15.36
C ARG A 2 15.34 -7.04 -13.99
N PHE A 3 14.09 -6.64 -13.93
CA PHE A 3 13.33 -6.48 -12.69
C PHE A 3 13.31 -7.76 -11.82
N GLU A 4 13.05 -8.91 -12.43
CA GLU A 4 13.00 -10.21 -11.73
C GLU A 4 14.35 -10.57 -11.09
N THR A 5 15.44 -10.28 -11.80
CA THR A 5 16.79 -10.53 -11.27
C THR A 5 17.09 -9.58 -10.10
N ARG A 6 16.69 -8.31 -10.21
CA ARG A 6 16.81 -7.35 -9.09
C ARG A 6 15.99 -7.81 -7.88
N ALA A 7 14.73 -8.23 -8.07
CA ALA A 7 13.89 -8.71 -6.99
C ALA A 7 14.53 -9.87 -6.19
N VAL A 8 15.19 -10.82 -6.89
CA VAL A 8 15.86 -11.95 -6.24
C VAL A 8 17.17 -11.57 -5.56
N HIS A 9 17.92 -10.61 -6.12
CA HIS A 9 19.28 -10.31 -5.70
C HIS A 9 19.42 -8.99 -4.91
N SER A 10 18.42 -8.13 -4.89
CA SER A 10 18.46 -6.88 -4.14
C SER A 10 18.81 -7.11 -2.67
N ALA A 11 19.69 -6.27 -2.14
CA ALA A 11 20.22 -6.31 -0.78
C ALA A 11 20.93 -7.63 -0.38
N ARG A 12 21.26 -8.51 -1.33
CA ARG A 12 22.09 -9.70 -1.06
C ARG A 12 23.59 -9.42 -1.17
N GLY A 13 23.99 -8.14 -1.22
CA GLY A 13 25.39 -7.73 -1.33
C GLY A 13 26.00 -8.12 -2.68
N HIS A 14 25.67 -7.37 -3.72
CA HIS A 14 26.43 -7.37 -4.97
C HIS A 14 27.60 -6.38 -4.90
N GLU A 15 28.16 -6.17 -3.72
CA GLU A 15 29.50 -5.63 -3.67
C GLU A 15 30.42 -6.57 -4.46
N PRO A 16 31.34 -6.03 -5.28
CA PRO A 16 32.36 -6.86 -5.91
C PRO A 16 32.92 -7.77 -4.84
N ARG A 17 32.84 -9.08 -5.04
CA ARG A 17 33.31 -10.07 -4.07
C ARG A 17 34.67 -9.60 -3.58
N ASP A 18 34.75 -9.09 -2.37
CA ASP A 18 36.01 -8.81 -1.74
C ASP A 18 36.79 -10.14 -1.70
N PRO A 19 37.90 -10.25 -2.43
CA PRO A 19 38.69 -11.50 -2.46
C PRO A 19 39.16 -11.90 -1.05
N ALA A 20 39.16 -10.96 -0.09
CA ALA A 20 39.51 -11.18 1.31
C ALA A 20 38.32 -11.70 2.17
N ARG A 21 37.07 -11.70 1.64
CA ARG A 21 35.96 -12.38 2.32
C ARG A 21 36.08 -13.87 2.11
N GLU A 22 36.56 -14.54 3.13
CA GLU A 22 36.74 -15.99 3.16
C GLU A 22 35.45 -16.77 2.86
N LEU A 23 35.63 -17.97 2.30
CA LEU A 23 34.63 -19.02 2.16
C LEU A 23 33.86 -19.20 3.45
N GLY A 24 32.51 -19.14 3.40
CA GLY A 24 31.66 -19.39 4.58
C GLY A 24 30.67 -18.29 4.94
N GLN A 25 30.50 -17.24 4.11
CA GLN A 25 29.43 -16.26 4.32
C GLN A 25 28.05 -16.90 4.13
N PRO A 26 27.07 -16.60 5.01
CA PRO A 26 25.71 -17.10 4.85
C PRO A 26 25.12 -16.69 3.50
N HIS A 27 24.47 -17.66 2.82
CA HIS A 27 23.76 -17.38 1.55
C HIS A 27 22.56 -16.45 1.75
N VAL A 28 21.90 -16.53 2.91
CA VAL A 28 20.76 -15.69 3.26
C VAL A 28 21.19 -14.69 4.33
N PRO A 29 20.80 -13.40 4.23
CA PRO A 29 21.11 -12.42 5.26
C PRO A 29 20.60 -12.86 6.64
N GLY A 30 21.40 -12.65 7.68
CA GLY A 30 21.02 -12.90 9.07
C GLY A 30 19.95 -11.93 9.56
N ILE A 31 19.26 -12.32 10.64
CA ILE A 31 18.30 -11.44 11.33
C ILE A 31 19.00 -10.85 12.56
N ASP A 32 19.19 -9.53 12.57
CA ASP A 32 19.73 -8.82 13.72
C ASP A 32 18.58 -8.33 14.62
N LEU A 33 18.46 -8.95 15.79
CA LEU A 33 17.44 -8.61 16.81
C LEU A 33 17.98 -7.72 17.91
N SER A 34 19.26 -7.27 17.82
CA SER A 34 19.85 -6.43 18.85
C SER A 34 19.14 -5.08 18.96
N THR A 35 18.79 -4.67 20.16
CA THR A 35 18.23 -3.33 20.42
C THR A 35 19.30 -2.28 20.62
N THR A 36 20.50 -2.67 21.08
CA THR A 36 21.63 -1.78 21.36
C THR A 36 22.93 -2.42 20.90
N TYR A 37 23.91 -1.60 20.59
CA TYR A 37 25.18 -2.04 20.05
C TYR A 37 26.34 -1.45 20.87
N GLY A 38 27.36 -2.27 21.16
CA GLY A 38 28.57 -1.82 21.83
C GLY A 38 29.42 -0.93 20.91
N PHE A 39 30.09 0.06 21.46
CA PHE A 39 31.00 0.95 20.74
C PHE A 39 32.41 0.88 21.32
N ARG A 40 33.40 1.18 20.49
CA ARG A 40 34.81 1.12 20.90
C ARG A 40 35.24 2.39 21.63
N THR A 41 34.79 3.56 21.20
CA THR A 41 35.10 4.86 21.78
C THR A 41 33.86 5.74 21.86
N SER A 42 33.76 6.60 22.87
CA SER A 42 32.65 7.53 23.00
C SER A 42 32.57 8.53 21.84
N SER A 43 33.72 8.94 21.25
CA SER A 43 33.73 9.81 20.07
C SER A 43 33.10 9.14 18.86
N ALA A 44 33.50 7.91 18.53
CA ALA A 44 32.92 7.17 17.40
C ALA A 44 31.43 6.90 17.59
N ALA A 45 30.96 6.70 18.83
CA ALA A 45 29.54 6.60 19.13
C ALA A 45 28.81 7.93 18.91
N ALA A 46 29.41 9.04 19.34
CA ALA A 46 28.84 10.38 19.15
C ALA A 46 28.71 10.73 17.66
N ASP A 47 29.75 10.49 16.86
CA ASP A 47 29.73 10.73 15.41
C ASP A 47 28.66 9.90 14.71
N SER A 48 28.52 8.62 15.10
CA SER A 48 27.47 7.74 14.55
C SER A 48 26.07 8.17 14.97
N MET A 49 25.90 8.60 16.21
CA MET A 49 24.63 9.12 16.72
C MET A 49 24.22 10.38 15.99
N GLU A 50 25.16 11.32 15.77
CA GLU A 50 24.87 12.56 15.03
C GLU A 50 24.42 12.26 13.61
N ALA A 51 25.13 11.40 12.88
CA ALA A 51 24.74 11.02 11.52
C ALA A 51 23.29 10.45 11.48
N LEU A 52 22.95 9.52 12.40
CA LEU A 52 21.63 8.91 12.43
C LEU A 52 20.53 9.91 12.86
N ILE A 53 20.83 10.87 13.75
CA ILE A 53 19.89 11.95 14.14
C ILE A 53 19.62 12.88 12.96
N GLN A 54 20.64 13.13 12.13
CA GLN A 54 20.49 13.91 10.88
C GLN A 54 19.73 13.14 9.78
N GLY A 55 19.32 11.90 10.05
CA GLY A 55 18.54 11.08 9.14
C GLY A 55 19.37 10.36 8.08
N GLU A 56 20.68 10.24 8.26
CA GLU A 56 21.52 9.44 7.35
C GLU A 56 21.07 7.97 7.35
N ALA A 57 21.17 7.31 6.20
CA ALA A 57 20.79 5.92 6.04
C ALA A 57 21.67 4.96 6.83
N GLU A 58 22.94 5.29 6.93
CA GLU A 58 23.99 4.49 7.58
C GLU A 58 24.89 5.40 8.43
N ALA A 59 25.48 4.81 9.43
CA ALA A 59 26.52 5.43 10.25
C ALA A 59 27.70 4.47 10.38
N PRO A 60 28.91 4.95 10.75
CA PRO A 60 30.07 4.09 10.90
C PRO A 60 29.85 2.92 11.85
N ASN A 61 28.97 3.09 12.85
CA ASN A 61 28.58 2.05 13.78
C ASN A 61 27.07 2.07 14.03
N SER A 62 26.44 0.92 14.15
CA SER A 62 25.12 0.82 14.72
C SER A 62 25.17 1.20 16.19
N ILE A 63 24.15 1.93 16.69
CA ILE A 63 24.09 2.42 18.08
C ILE A 63 22.85 1.87 18.77
N TYR A 64 21.69 2.05 18.16
CA TYR A 64 20.39 1.69 18.74
C TYR A 64 19.37 1.37 17.62
N ALA A 65 18.65 0.26 17.75
CA ALA A 65 17.80 -0.27 16.70
C ALA A 65 16.66 0.66 16.25
N ARG A 66 16.18 1.58 17.12
CA ARG A 66 15.19 2.59 16.72
C ARG A 66 15.73 3.58 15.69
N LEU A 67 17.03 3.80 15.66
CA LEU A 67 17.71 4.69 14.72
C LEU A 67 18.04 3.95 13.41
N HIS A 68 18.66 2.79 13.55
CA HIS A 68 19.09 1.95 12.43
C HIS A 68 19.13 0.47 12.83
N ASN A 69 18.64 -0.39 11.93
CA ASN A 69 18.79 -1.84 12.07
C ASN A 69 19.19 -2.46 10.72
N PRO A 70 20.26 -3.26 10.63
CA PRO A 70 20.79 -3.77 9.35
C PRO A 70 19.83 -4.70 8.61
N THR A 71 18.98 -5.44 9.31
CA THR A 71 17.96 -6.31 8.66
C THR A 71 16.87 -5.46 7.99
N VAL A 72 16.39 -4.41 8.67
CA VAL A 72 15.41 -3.47 8.11
C VAL A 72 16.01 -2.71 6.93
N ALA A 73 17.25 -2.23 7.06
CA ALA A 73 17.97 -1.54 5.98
C ALA A 73 18.13 -2.43 4.73
N GLY A 74 18.25 -3.76 4.90
CA GLY A 74 18.23 -4.71 3.78
C GLY A 74 16.93 -4.66 2.98
N PHE A 75 15.78 -4.63 3.65
CA PHE A 75 14.47 -4.46 2.99
C PHE A 75 14.37 -3.08 2.33
N GLU A 76 14.78 -2.02 3.02
CA GLU A 76 14.74 -0.65 2.50
C GLU A 76 15.54 -0.53 1.19
N ARG A 77 16.79 -1.00 1.16
CA ARG A 77 17.59 -0.99 -0.07
C ARG A 77 16.97 -1.79 -1.21
N ALA A 78 16.40 -2.97 -0.89
CA ALA A 78 15.76 -3.80 -1.90
C ALA A 78 14.53 -3.11 -2.52
N LEU A 79 13.70 -2.45 -1.71
CA LEU A 79 12.53 -1.74 -2.21
C LEU A 79 12.92 -0.50 -3.02
N ALA A 80 13.90 0.28 -2.56
CA ALA A 80 14.41 1.43 -3.30
C ALA A 80 14.89 1.04 -4.70
N ASP A 81 15.66 -0.05 -4.82
CA ASP A 81 16.12 -0.57 -6.11
C ASP A 81 14.92 -0.97 -7.02
N LEU A 82 13.89 -1.63 -6.50
CA LEU A 82 12.73 -2.04 -7.29
C LEU A 82 11.86 -0.85 -7.72
N GLU A 83 11.74 0.17 -6.89
CA GLU A 83 11.03 1.42 -7.21
C GLU A 83 11.82 2.34 -8.14
N GLY A 84 13.14 2.14 -8.24
CA GLY A 84 14.03 3.05 -8.97
C GLY A 84 14.20 4.39 -8.24
N ALA A 85 14.13 4.36 -6.91
CA ALA A 85 14.29 5.51 -6.02
C ALA A 85 15.71 5.55 -5.43
N ASP A 86 16.15 6.71 -4.94
CA ASP A 86 17.46 6.86 -4.28
C ASP A 86 17.47 6.10 -2.94
N ALA A 87 16.36 6.12 -2.22
CA ALA A 87 16.20 5.50 -0.91
C ALA A 87 14.78 4.98 -0.67
N SER A 88 14.62 4.12 0.33
CA SER A 88 13.32 3.89 0.95
C SER A 88 13.42 3.90 2.47
N VAL A 89 12.29 4.14 3.14
CA VAL A 89 12.18 4.18 4.60
C VAL A 89 11.03 3.28 5.03
N ALA A 90 11.30 2.31 5.91
CA ALA A 90 10.34 1.34 6.39
C ALA A 90 9.72 1.76 7.74
N PHE A 91 8.45 1.42 7.91
CA PHE A 91 7.61 1.74 9.06
C PHE A 91 6.85 0.52 9.56
N ALA A 92 6.36 0.57 10.79
CA ALA A 92 5.60 -0.52 11.41
C ALA A 92 4.32 -0.90 10.63
N THR A 93 3.70 0.04 9.94
CA THR A 93 2.46 -0.15 9.16
C THR A 93 2.39 0.84 7.99
N GLY A 94 1.50 0.57 7.00
CA GLY A 94 1.19 1.55 5.93
C GLY A 94 0.69 2.87 6.48
N MET A 95 -0.16 2.85 7.53
CA MET A 95 -0.64 4.08 8.17
C MET A 95 0.47 4.87 8.85
N ALA A 96 1.45 4.20 9.47
CA ALA A 96 2.63 4.88 10.02
C ALA A 96 3.49 5.53 8.91
N ALA A 97 3.57 4.91 7.73
CA ALA A 97 4.23 5.48 6.56
C ALA A 97 3.51 6.74 6.06
N ILE A 98 2.18 6.67 5.87
CA ILE A 98 1.37 7.82 5.42
C ILE A 98 1.43 8.95 6.44
N THR A 99 1.28 8.66 7.74
CA THR A 99 1.43 9.66 8.82
C THR A 99 2.80 10.33 8.76
N ALA A 100 3.86 9.55 8.57
CA ALA A 100 5.20 10.10 8.46
C ALA A 100 5.39 10.98 7.22
N VAL A 101 4.76 10.65 6.09
CA VAL A 101 4.75 11.50 4.89
C VAL A 101 4.09 12.83 5.20
N VAL A 102 2.88 12.85 5.78
CA VAL A 102 2.17 14.09 6.12
C VAL A 102 2.97 14.93 7.12
N MET A 103 3.58 14.31 8.13
CA MET A 103 4.39 15.03 9.12
C MET A 103 5.69 15.59 8.53
N ALA A 104 6.38 14.84 7.68
CA ALA A 104 7.63 15.26 7.06
C ALA A 104 7.42 16.44 6.09
N THR A 105 6.35 16.38 5.30
CA THR A 105 6.03 17.43 4.33
C THR A 105 5.45 18.69 4.96
N ALA A 106 4.87 18.59 6.16
CA ALA A 106 4.37 19.75 6.90
C ALA A 106 5.47 20.66 7.48
N ALA A 107 6.73 20.19 7.53
CA ALA A 107 7.86 20.93 8.09
C ALA A 107 9.01 21.02 7.06
N PRO A 108 8.84 21.81 5.99
CA PRO A 108 9.85 21.97 4.96
C PRO A 108 11.11 22.70 5.45
N GLU A 109 12.22 22.62 4.65
CA GLU A 109 13.55 23.16 4.97
C GLU A 109 13.59 24.66 5.25
N ASP A 110 12.65 25.46 4.69
CA ASP A 110 12.55 26.90 4.90
C ASP A 110 11.99 27.28 6.29
N GLY A 111 11.66 26.29 7.14
CA GLY A 111 11.11 26.49 8.47
C GLY A 111 9.64 26.93 8.50
N VAL A 112 9.00 27.07 7.34
CA VAL A 112 7.57 27.40 7.23
C VAL A 112 6.76 26.13 7.31
N ARG A 113 5.87 26.03 8.30
CA ARG A 113 5.00 24.87 8.44
C ARG A 113 3.83 24.96 7.45
N ARG A 114 3.73 23.95 6.56
CA ARG A 114 2.67 23.83 5.56
C ARG A 114 1.81 22.61 5.86
N THR A 115 0.64 22.81 6.43
CA THR A 115 -0.21 21.71 6.92
C THR A 115 -1.38 21.38 6.01
N HIS A 116 -1.57 22.13 4.92
CA HIS A 116 -2.60 21.83 3.96
C HIS A 116 -2.19 20.66 3.04
N VAL A 117 -3.10 19.72 2.86
CA VAL A 117 -2.97 18.56 1.97
C VAL A 117 -4.02 18.66 0.88
N VAL A 118 -3.62 18.61 -0.37
CA VAL A 118 -4.53 18.38 -1.50
C VAL A 118 -4.59 16.88 -1.75
N ALA A 119 -5.77 16.29 -1.66
CA ALA A 119 -5.94 14.84 -1.80
C ALA A 119 -6.99 14.48 -2.83
N VAL A 120 -6.74 13.42 -3.60
CA VAL A 120 -7.65 12.91 -4.64
C VAL A 120 -8.38 11.67 -4.09
N ARG A 121 -9.72 11.76 -3.95
CA ARG A 121 -10.56 10.60 -3.60
C ARG A 121 -10.87 9.72 -4.81
N PRO A 122 -11.13 8.40 -4.62
CA PRO A 122 -11.07 7.70 -3.35
C PRO A 122 -9.63 7.36 -2.92
N VAL A 123 -9.43 7.21 -1.63
CA VAL A 123 -8.22 6.66 -1.01
C VAL A 123 -8.63 5.63 0.05
N TYR A 124 -7.67 4.87 0.56
CA TYR A 124 -7.93 3.96 1.68
C TYR A 124 -8.64 4.65 2.84
N GLY A 125 -9.70 4.04 3.38
CA GLY A 125 -10.53 4.65 4.44
C GLY A 125 -9.75 5.10 5.68
N GLY A 126 -8.65 4.43 6.03
CA GLY A 126 -7.75 4.88 7.10
C GLY A 126 -7.01 6.16 6.76
N THR A 127 -6.62 6.35 5.50
CA THR A 127 -5.99 7.59 5.00
C THR A 127 -6.99 8.75 5.01
N ASP A 128 -8.21 8.51 4.51
CA ASP A 128 -9.29 9.49 4.55
C ASP A 128 -9.55 9.95 5.99
N HIS A 129 -9.74 9.01 6.90
CA HIS A 129 -9.97 9.31 8.32
C HIS A 129 -8.79 10.02 8.99
N LEU A 130 -7.54 9.65 8.68
CA LEU A 130 -6.36 10.34 9.20
C LEU A 130 -6.36 11.83 8.83
N LEU A 131 -6.67 12.13 7.56
CA LEU A 131 -6.65 13.50 7.05
C LEU A 131 -7.84 14.34 7.57
N THR A 132 -9.00 13.72 7.80
CA THR A 132 -10.23 14.42 8.23
C THR A 132 -10.38 14.51 9.75
N SER A 133 -9.72 13.62 10.52
CA SER A 133 -9.87 13.52 11.98
C SER A 133 -9.29 14.69 12.78
N GLY A 134 -8.43 15.50 12.17
CA GLY A 134 -7.67 16.56 12.88
C GLY A 134 -6.54 16.06 13.78
N LEU A 135 -6.33 14.74 13.91
CA LEU A 135 -5.34 14.14 14.82
C LEU A 135 -3.90 14.62 14.59
N ILE A 136 -3.54 14.87 13.35
CA ILE A 136 -2.19 15.31 12.97
C ILE A 136 -2.10 16.79 12.63
N GLY A 137 -3.22 17.54 12.81
CA GLY A 137 -3.29 18.97 12.57
C GLY A 137 -3.12 19.36 11.10
N SER A 138 -3.44 18.47 10.17
CA SER A 138 -3.55 18.76 8.74
C SER A 138 -4.92 19.32 8.40
N GLU A 139 -4.97 20.18 7.39
CA GLU A 139 -6.18 20.58 6.69
C GLU A 139 -6.20 19.90 5.33
N VAL A 140 -7.32 19.36 4.89
CA VAL A 140 -7.43 18.63 3.61
C VAL A 140 -8.43 19.30 2.67
N SER A 141 -8.02 19.45 1.39
CA SER A 141 -8.91 19.73 0.26
C SER A 141 -9.05 18.48 -0.58
N TRP A 142 -10.27 17.91 -0.64
CA TRP A 142 -10.60 16.79 -1.51
C TRP A 142 -10.98 17.31 -2.89
N VAL A 143 -10.29 16.81 -3.93
CA VAL A 143 -10.46 17.31 -5.30
C VAL A 143 -10.48 16.19 -6.34
N ALA A 144 -11.03 16.47 -7.51
CA ALA A 144 -10.81 15.63 -8.68
C ALA A 144 -9.36 15.77 -9.20
N PRO A 145 -8.81 14.77 -9.92
CA PRO A 145 -7.45 14.85 -10.46
C PRO A 145 -7.17 16.09 -11.31
N ASP A 146 -8.18 16.58 -12.02
CA ASP A 146 -8.05 17.76 -12.88
C ASP A 146 -7.98 19.08 -12.12
N ASP A 147 -8.52 19.15 -10.92
CA ASP A 147 -8.62 20.35 -10.09
C ASP A 147 -7.43 20.52 -9.11
N VAL A 148 -6.50 19.55 -9.08
CA VAL A 148 -5.36 19.54 -8.15
C VAL A 148 -4.58 20.85 -8.20
N GLY A 149 -4.27 21.38 -9.40
CA GLY A 149 -3.48 22.59 -9.56
C GLY A 149 -4.14 23.86 -9.01
N GLU A 150 -5.47 23.94 -9.07
CA GLU A 150 -6.26 25.07 -8.57
C GLU A 150 -6.37 25.05 -7.03
N ALA A 151 -6.42 23.86 -6.45
CA ALA A 151 -6.52 23.66 -5.00
C ALA A 151 -5.20 23.95 -4.25
N ILE A 152 -4.06 24.02 -4.94
CA ILE A 152 -2.76 24.32 -4.33
C ILE A 152 -2.70 25.80 -3.92
N ARG A 153 -2.34 26.04 -2.66
CA ARG A 153 -2.20 27.35 -2.02
C ARG A 153 -0.87 27.48 -1.27
N GLU A 154 -0.54 28.64 -0.74
CA GLU A 154 0.78 28.95 -0.13
C GLU A 154 1.13 28.03 1.05
N ASP A 155 0.14 27.51 1.79
CA ASP A 155 0.32 26.60 2.92
C ASP A 155 0.15 25.12 2.54
N THR A 156 0.08 24.79 1.24
CA THR A 156 0.04 23.39 0.77
C THR A 156 1.41 22.74 0.93
N GLY A 157 1.46 21.70 1.74
CA GLY A 157 2.67 20.91 1.99
C GLY A 157 2.71 19.57 1.26
N LEU A 158 1.57 19.07 0.74
CA LEU A 158 1.50 17.73 0.14
C LEU A 158 0.35 17.64 -0.86
N VAL A 159 0.59 16.94 -1.97
CA VAL A 159 -0.45 16.33 -2.81
C VAL A 159 -0.42 14.82 -2.60
N LEU A 160 -1.57 14.21 -2.25
CA LEU A 160 -1.68 12.78 -1.99
C LEU A 160 -2.74 12.15 -2.89
N LEU A 161 -2.41 11.02 -3.50
CA LEU A 161 -3.34 10.22 -4.29
C LEU A 161 -3.05 8.72 -4.14
N GLU A 162 -4.05 7.89 -4.47
CA GLU A 162 -3.94 6.44 -4.51
C GLU A 162 -4.36 5.95 -5.90
N THR A 163 -3.51 5.13 -6.55
CA THR A 163 -3.82 4.60 -7.87
C THR A 163 -3.13 3.26 -8.15
N PRO A 164 -3.92 2.20 -8.52
CA PRO A 164 -5.39 2.14 -8.53
C PRO A 164 -5.99 2.30 -7.13
N ALA A 165 -7.12 2.97 -7.03
CA ALA A 165 -7.72 3.35 -5.76
C ALA A 165 -8.57 2.23 -5.14
N ASN A 166 -8.49 2.06 -3.83
CA ASN A 166 -9.28 1.11 -3.06
C ASN A 166 -10.64 1.71 -2.67
N PRO A 167 -11.78 1.05 -2.93
CA PRO A 167 -11.91 -0.29 -3.54
C PRO A 167 -12.33 -0.24 -5.01
N THR A 168 -12.51 0.92 -5.60
CA THR A 168 -13.11 1.13 -6.93
C THR A 168 -12.18 0.79 -8.10
N LEU A 169 -10.87 0.65 -7.83
CA LEU A 169 -9.82 0.44 -8.82
C LEU A 169 -9.67 1.61 -9.82
N ALA A 170 -10.26 2.77 -9.51
CA ALA A 170 -10.12 3.96 -10.32
C ALA A 170 -8.65 4.33 -10.53
N MET A 171 -8.29 4.65 -11.75
CA MET A 171 -6.93 5.00 -12.12
C MET A 171 -6.78 6.52 -12.27
N VAL A 172 -5.67 7.05 -11.74
CA VAL A 172 -5.31 8.47 -11.86
C VAL A 172 -4.04 8.59 -12.70
N ASP A 173 -4.03 9.53 -13.63
CA ASP A 173 -2.85 9.86 -14.43
C ASP A 173 -1.83 10.63 -13.56
N ILE A 174 -0.82 9.91 -13.06
CA ILE A 174 0.21 10.47 -12.19
C ILE A 174 0.97 11.60 -12.89
N ARG A 175 1.34 11.44 -14.17
CA ARG A 175 2.06 12.49 -14.93
C ARG A 175 1.23 13.75 -15.06
N ALA A 176 -0.06 13.61 -15.33
CA ALA A 176 -0.95 14.77 -15.43
C ALA A 176 -1.09 15.51 -14.10
N VAL A 177 -1.27 14.79 -12.98
CA VAL A 177 -1.29 15.39 -11.64
C VAL A 177 0.03 16.09 -11.34
N VAL A 178 1.16 15.43 -11.53
CA VAL A 178 2.49 16.03 -11.33
C VAL A 178 2.66 17.30 -12.14
N ALA A 179 2.28 17.29 -13.42
CA ALA A 179 2.39 18.48 -14.28
C ALA A 179 1.55 19.66 -13.75
N ARG A 180 0.34 19.41 -13.22
CA ARG A 180 -0.51 20.43 -12.60
C ARG A 180 0.14 21.00 -11.34
N VAL A 181 0.72 20.14 -10.50
CA VAL A 181 1.43 20.57 -9.28
C VAL A 181 2.62 21.46 -9.64
N ARG A 182 3.48 21.02 -10.58
CA ARG A 182 4.65 21.82 -11.03
C ARG A 182 4.23 23.16 -11.66
N GLY A 183 3.10 23.18 -12.35
CA GLY A 183 2.51 24.44 -12.86
C GLY A 183 2.08 25.40 -11.72
N ALA A 184 1.52 24.87 -10.64
CA ALA A 184 1.10 25.67 -9.49
C ALA A 184 2.28 26.17 -8.64
N GLU A 185 3.39 25.44 -8.54
CA GLU A 185 4.60 25.81 -7.80
C GLU A 185 5.17 27.17 -8.24
N ALA A 186 5.08 27.49 -9.53
CA ALA A 186 5.49 28.79 -10.06
C ALA A 186 4.68 29.96 -9.47
N ARG A 187 3.43 29.71 -9.05
CA ARG A 187 2.53 30.71 -8.44
C ARG A 187 2.81 30.89 -6.94
N ILE A 188 3.12 29.79 -6.23
CA ILE A 188 3.26 29.79 -4.76
C ILE A 188 4.72 29.91 -4.29
N GLY A 189 5.70 29.71 -5.19
CA GLY A 189 7.12 29.94 -4.92
C GLY A 189 7.84 28.87 -4.10
N HIS A 190 7.25 27.68 -3.91
CA HIS A 190 7.90 26.56 -3.23
C HIS A 190 7.50 25.22 -3.86
N HIS A 191 8.29 24.18 -3.58
CA HIS A 191 8.03 22.82 -4.03
C HIS A 191 6.92 22.15 -3.19
N VAL A 192 5.97 21.49 -3.87
CA VAL A 192 4.90 20.70 -3.26
C VAL A 192 5.10 19.23 -3.64
N PRO A 193 5.52 18.36 -2.71
CA PRO A 193 5.74 16.97 -3.03
C PRO A 193 4.44 16.25 -3.37
N VAL A 194 4.54 15.32 -4.33
CA VAL A 194 3.47 14.42 -4.73
C VAL A 194 3.77 13.03 -4.20
N ALA A 195 2.91 12.53 -3.29
CA ALA A 195 2.97 11.17 -2.78
C ALA A 195 1.86 10.31 -3.41
N VAL A 196 2.24 9.14 -3.89
CA VAL A 196 1.34 8.17 -4.52
C VAL A 196 1.31 6.90 -3.69
N ASP A 197 0.16 6.55 -3.14
CA ASP A 197 -0.04 5.21 -2.60
C ASP A 197 -0.18 4.21 -3.77
N SER A 198 0.85 3.40 -3.97
CA SER A 198 0.97 2.41 -5.04
C SER A 198 0.84 0.98 -4.51
N THR A 199 0.17 0.81 -3.36
CA THR A 199 0.03 -0.48 -2.68
C THR A 199 -0.57 -1.56 -3.60
N PHE A 200 -1.58 -1.23 -4.41
CA PHE A 200 -2.24 -2.20 -5.30
C PHE A 200 -1.39 -2.56 -6.52
N ALA A 201 -0.74 -1.57 -7.11
CA ALA A 201 0.07 -1.78 -8.31
C ALA A 201 1.41 -2.47 -7.99
N THR A 202 2.03 -2.17 -6.87
CA THR A 202 3.39 -2.61 -6.52
C THR A 202 4.45 -2.12 -7.53
N PRO A 203 5.75 -2.18 -7.25
CA PRO A 203 6.77 -1.83 -8.25
C PRO A 203 6.80 -2.78 -9.45
N VAL A 204 6.10 -3.92 -9.40
CA VAL A 204 5.95 -4.81 -10.56
C VAL A 204 5.15 -4.14 -11.67
N LEU A 205 4.06 -3.45 -11.31
CA LEU A 205 3.13 -2.88 -12.30
C LEU A 205 3.31 -1.38 -12.50
N GLN A 206 3.72 -0.63 -11.48
CA GLN A 206 3.82 0.82 -11.54
C GLN A 206 5.02 1.33 -10.75
N ASN A 207 5.70 2.36 -11.23
CA ASN A 207 6.77 3.07 -10.53
C ASN A 207 6.45 4.57 -10.51
N PRO A 208 5.79 5.09 -9.47
CA PRO A 208 5.40 6.50 -9.37
C PRO A 208 6.57 7.48 -9.49
N ILE A 209 7.75 7.13 -8.97
CA ILE A 209 8.97 7.95 -9.07
C ILE A 209 9.36 8.21 -10.54
N ALA A 210 9.33 7.16 -11.37
CA ALA A 210 9.62 7.28 -12.81
C ALA A 210 8.55 8.09 -13.58
N LEU A 211 7.39 8.33 -12.96
CA LEU A 211 6.31 9.14 -13.49
C LEU A 211 6.34 10.59 -13.00
N GLY A 212 7.32 10.93 -12.14
CA GLY A 212 7.58 12.27 -11.62
C GLY A 212 7.03 12.53 -10.21
N ALA A 213 6.45 11.56 -9.54
CA ALA A 213 6.09 11.66 -8.14
C ALA A 213 7.34 11.73 -7.24
N ASP A 214 7.23 12.39 -6.09
CA ASP A 214 8.32 12.52 -5.13
C ASP A 214 8.41 11.32 -4.18
N MET A 215 7.28 10.64 -3.95
CA MET A 215 7.17 9.52 -3.02
C MET A 215 6.26 8.42 -3.57
N SER A 216 6.72 7.17 -3.51
CA SER A 216 5.91 5.97 -3.70
C SER A 216 5.66 5.33 -2.34
N VAL A 217 4.40 5.30 -1.90
CA VAL A 217 3.99 4.78 -0.59
C VAL A 217 3.42 3.38 -0.75
N HIS A 218 3.73 2.50 0.19
CA HIS A 218 3.22 1.14 0.22
C HIS A 218 2.78 0.71 1.62
N SER A 219 1.59 0.13 1.71
CA SER A 219 1.32 -0.82 2.78
C SER A 219 2.07 -2.12 2.46
N ALA A 220 3.28 -2.28 3.00
CA ALA A 220 4.10 -3.46 2.76
C ALA A 220 3.47 -4.76 3.31
N THR A 221 2.49 -4.62 4.22
CA THR A 221 1.59 -5.68 4.71
C THR A 221 0.93 -6.47 3.58
N LYS A 222 0.70 -5.82 2.42
CA LYS A 222 -0.06 -6.36 1.29
C LYS A 222 0.86 -7.19 0.38
N PHE A 223 0.87 -6.91 -0.89
CA PHE A 223 1.64 -7.65 -1.90
C PHE A 223 3.13 -7.77 -1.62
N LEU A 224 3.77 -6.74 -1.01
CA LEU A 224 5.22 -6.80 -0.75
C LEU A 224 5.56 -7.95 0.21
N GLY A 225 4.83 -8.10 1.32
CA GLY A 225 4.89 -9.29 2.19
C GLY A 225 4.29 -10.51 1.51
N GLY A 226 3.04 -10.40 1.07
CA GLY A 226 2.35 -11.32 0.17
C GLY A 226 1.90 -12.64 0.77
N HIS A 227 2.02 -12.85 2.09
CA HIS A 227 1.70 -14.13 2.75
C HIS A 227 0.74 -13.97 3.94
N GLY A 228 0.24 -12.76 4.21
CA GLY A 228 -0.71 -12.52 5.29
C GLY A 228 -0.12 -12.60 6.71
N ASP A 229 1.20 -12.70 6.85
CA ASP A 229 1.93 -13.01 8.09
C ASP A 229 2.81 -11.85 8.61
N VAL A 230 2.80 -10.68 7.93
CA VAL A 230 3.63 -9.54 8.30
C VAL A 230 2.88 -8.23 8.10
N MET A 231 3.05 -7.30 9.03
CA MET A 231 2.66 -5.89 8.87
C MET A 231 3.88 -5.02 8.63
N GLY A 232 3.71 -4.02 7.76
CA GLY A 232 4.72 -3.02 7.47
C GLY A 232 4.19 -1.92 6.56
N GLY A 233 4.92 -0.81 6.54
CA GLY A 233 4.76 0.28 5.59
C GLY A 233 6.11 0.66 5.01
N ALA A 234 6.12 1.29 3.84
CA ALA A 234 7.35 1.80 3.26
C ALA A 234 7.09 3.00 2.35
N VAL A 235 8.06 3.89 2.27
CA VAL A 235 8.06 5.03 1.35
C VAL A 235 9.37 4.99 0.56
N ALA A 236 9.30 4.84 -0.75
CA ALA A 236 10.42 5.00 -1.65
C ALA A 236 10.47 6.45 -2.17
N THR A 237 11.65 7.08 -2.17
CA THR A 237 11.77 8.51 -2.42
C THR A 237 13.23 8.93 -2.67
N SER A 238 13.46 10.24 -2.85
CA SER A 238 14.80 10.84 -2.87
C SER A 238 15.48 10.76 -1.49
N GLU A 239 16.82 10.84 -1.45
CA GLU A 239 17.55 10.87 -0.17
C GLU A 239 17.16 12.05 0.71
N THR A 240 16.84 13.20 0.13
CA THR A 240 16.37 14.38 0.88
C THR A 240 15.10 14.07 1.69
N TRP A 241 14.08 13.52 1.05
CA TRP A 241 12.85 13.14 1.74
C TRP A 241 13.05 11.94 2.67
N ALA A 242 13.92 11.00 2.30
CA ALA A 242 14.24 9.86 3.15
C ALA A 242 14.85 10.29 4.50
N LYS A 243 15.72 11.32 4.53
CA LYS A 243 16.25 11.91 5.76
C LYS A 243 15.13 12.44 6.65
N ALA A 244 14.23 13.25 6.10
CA ALA A 244 13.10 13.78 6.84
C ALA A 244 12.18 12.67 7.39
N LEU A 245 11.91 11.65 6.59
CA LEU A 245 11.10 10.50 7.00
C LEU A 245 11.78 9.67 8.11
N ARG A 246 13.10 9.45 8.06
CA ARG A 246 13.88 8.78 9.11
C ARG A 246 13.83 9.57 10.43
N GLN A 247 13.91 10.91 10.37
CA GLN A 247 13.77 11.77 11.54
C GLN A 247 12.36 11.66 12.17
N VAL A 248 11.30 11.70 11.37
CA VAL A 248 9.93 11.47 11.84
C VAL A 248 9.81 10.09 12.47
N ARG A 249 10.29 9.04 11.80
CA ARG A 249 10.28 7.66 12.32
C ARG A 249 11.00 7.53 13.64
N MET A 250 12.17 8.14 13.77
CA MET A 250 12.97 8.14 15.01
C MET A 250 12.20 8.76 16.17
N ILE A 251 11.53 9.90 15.96
CA ILE A 251 10.81 10.64 16.98
C ILE A 251 9.51 9.95 17.37
N THR A 252 8.73 9.52 16.37
CA THR A 252 7.41 8.89 16.59
C THR A 252 7.51 7.43 17.06
N GLY A 253 8.65 6.77 16.81
CA GLY A 253 8.84 5.37 17.14
C GLY A 253 8.14 4.39 16.21
N GLY A 254 7.65 4.82 15.06
CA GLY A 254 6.95 3.98 14.07
C GLY A 254 7.87 3.01 13.31
N ILE A 255 8.82 2.40 14.01
CA ILE A 255 9.88 1.53 13.46
C ILE A 255 9.34 0.17 13.03
N LEU A 256 9.90 -0.39 11.96
CA LEU A 256 9.64 -1.75 11.54
C LEU A 256 10.47 -2.73 12.42
N HIS A 257 9.83 -3.80 12.88
CA HIS A 257 10.54 -4.85 13.62
C HIS A 257 11.49 -5.65 12.71
N PRO A 258 12.72 -6.03 13.14
CA PRO A 258 13.67 -6.73 12.26
C PRO A 258 13.14 -8.01 11.64
N LEU A 259 12.37 -8.83 12.36
CA LEU A 259 11.75 -10.02 11.77
C LEU A 259 10.76 -9.65 10.65
N ALA A 260 9.99 -8.59 10.81
CA ALA A 260 9.13 -8.08 9.74
C ALA A 260 9.95 -7.60 8.54
N GLY A 261 11.06 -6.89 8.77
CA GLY A 261 12.02 -6.51 7.73
C GLY A 261 12.56 -7.71 6.94
N TYR A 262 12.90 -8.79 7.63
CA TYR A 262 13.33 -10.03 7.00
C TYR A 262 12.21 -10.67 6.16
N LEU A 263 10.99 -10.80 6.70
CA LEU A 263 9.84 -11.38 5.98
C LEU A 263 9.46 -10.55 4.75
N LEU A 264 9.46 -9.22 4.87
CA LEU A 264 9.21 -8.33 3.75
C LEU A 264 10.28 -8.45 2.67
N HIS A 265 11.57 -8.47 3.04
CA HIS A 265 12.66 -8.70 2.09
C HIS A 265 12.51 -10.06 1.38
N ARG A 266 12.17 -11.11 2.12
CA ARG A 266 11.88 -12.43 1.55
C ARG A 266 10.67 -12.39 0.59
N GLY A 267 9.62 -11.64 0.95
CA GLY A 267 8.43 -11.43 0.12
C GLY A 267 8.74 -10.78 -1.22
N LEU A 268 9.63 -9.77 -1.25
CA LEU A 268 10.06 -9.09 -2.48
C LEU A 268 10.66 -10.05 -3.51
N GLN A 269 11.38 -11.09 -3.07
CA GLN A 269 12.06 -12.03 -3.96
C GLN A 269 11.11 -12.83 -4.85
N THR A 270 9.86 -13.03 -4.40
CA THR A 270 8.81 -13.74 -5.15
C THR A 270 7.70 -12.80 -5.66
N LEU A 271 7.80 -11.50 -5.38
CA LEU A 271 6.78 -10.53 -5.76
C LEU A 271 6.42 -10.58 -7.27
N PRO A 272 7.39 -10.63 -8.21
CA PRO A 272 7.06 -10.60 -9.64
C PRO A 272 6.25 -11.83 -10.09
N VAL A 273 6.60 -13.01 -9.60
CA VAL A 273 5.89 -14.26 -9.99
C VAL A 273 4.51 -14.32 -9.36
N ARG A 274 4.35 -13.88 -8.10
CA ARG A 274 3.05 -13.83 -7.44
C ARG A 274 2.10 -12.84 -8.13
N VAL A 275 2.54 -11.61 -8.35
CA VAL A 275 1.71 -10.58 -8.98
C VAL A 275 1.26 -11.00 -10.38
N ARG A 276 2.11 -11.63 -11.18
CA ARG A 276 1.75 -12.08 -12.52
C ARG A 276 0.68 -13.18 -12.51
N GLU A 277 0.83 -14.15 -11.65
CA GLU A 277 -0.14 -15.25 -11.54
C GLU A 277 -1.47 -14.76 -10.97
N GLN A 278 -1.43 -13.99 -9.88
CA GLN A 278 -2.62 -13.37 -9.29
C GLN A 278 -3.37 -12.49 -10.32
N GLN A 279 -2.64 -11.73 -11.13
CA GLN A 279 -3.23 -10.92 -12.19
C GLN A 279 -3.87 -11.76 -13.30
N ALA A 280 -3.24 -12.87 -13.68
CA ALA A 280 -3.80 -13.78 -14.68
C ALA A 280 -5.12 -14.37 -14.19
N ASN A 281 -5.16 -14.85 -12.95
CA ASN A 281 -6.38 -15.34 -12.31
C ASN A 281 -7.46 -14.26 -12.21
N ALA A 282 -7.08 -13.06 -11.76
CA ALA A 282 -8.02 -11.93 -11.60
C ALA A 282 -8.68 -11.53 -12.93
N ARG A 283 -7.94 -11.55 -14.03
CA ARG A 283 -8.50 -11.25 -15.36
C ARG A 283 -9.59 -12.25 -15.74
N VAL A 284 -9.34 -13.54 -15.59
CA VAL A 284 -10.31 -14.59 -15.89
C VAL A 284 -11.57 -14.43 -15.04
N LEU A 285 -11.40 -14.20 -13.73
CA LEU A 285 -12.54 -14.00 -12.82
C LEU A 285 -13.32 -12.73 -13.17
N ALA A 286 -12.65 -11.62 -13.47
CA ALA A 286 -13.30 -10.37 -13.85
C ALA A 286 -14.14 -10.52 -15.13
N GLU A 287 -13.62 -11.21 -16.16
CA GLU A 287 -14.34 -11.50 -17.40
C GLU A 287 -15.57 -12.39 -17.17
N ARG A 288 -15.44 -13.42 -16.32
CA ARG A 288 -16.56 -14.31 -15.98
C ARG A 288 -17.63 -13.59 -15.15
N LEU A 289 -17.23 -12.78 -14.17
CA LEU A 289 -18.13 -11.98 -13.34
C LEU A 289 -18.89 -10.94 -14.18
N ALA A 290 -18.23 -10.27 -15.13
CA ALA A 290 -18.87 -9.31 -16.02
C ALA A 290 -19.97 -9.92 -16.87
N ASN A 291 -19.91 -11.21 -17.15
CA ASN A 291 -20.92 -11.94 -17.92
C ASN A 291 -21.94 -12.70 -17.04
N HIS A 292 -21.80 -12.63 -15.71
CA HIS A 292 -22.67 -13.38 -14.80
C HIS A 292 -24.00 -12.64 -14.54
N PRO A 293 -25.19 -13.31 -14.64
CA PRO A 293 -26.50 -12.65 -14.54
C PRO A 293 -26.78 -12.01 -13.16
N ALA A 294 -26.15 -12.51 -12.07
CA ALA A 294 -26.31 -11.94 -10.75
C ALA A 294 -25.40 -10.73 -10.47
N VAL A 295 -24.49 -10.39 -11.40
CA VAL A 295 -23.56 -9.27 -11.26
C VAL A 295 -24.07 -8.09 -12.10
N SER A 296 -24.12 -6.92 -11.51
CA SER A 296 -24.56 -5.69 -12.19
C SER A 296 -23.40 -4.87 -12.76
N GLU A 297 -22.24 -4.92 -12.11
CA GLU A 297 -21.06 -4.11 -12.46
C GLU A 297 -19.79 -4.80 -11.98
N VAL A 298 -18.70 -4.65 -12.73
CA VAL A 298 -17.35 -5.12 -12.34
C VAL A 298 -16.38 -3.97 -12.53
N HIS A 299 -15.65 -3.66 -11.45
CA HIS A 299 -14.54 -2.72 -11.46
C HIS A 299 -13.23 -3.51 -11.54
N PHE A 300 -12.56 -3.41 -12.67
CA PHE A 300 -11.24 -4.00 -12.91
C PHE A 300 -10.58 -3.24 -14.06
N PRO A 301 -9.37 -2.72 -13.91
CA PRO A 301 -8.76 -1.87 -14.93
C PRO A 301 -8.77 -2.50 -16.33
N GLY A 302 -9.35 -1.79 -17.28
CA GLY A 302 -9.45 -2.21 -18.68
C GLY A 302 -10.68 -3.06 -19.03
N ILE A 303 -11.52 -3.47 -18.06
CA ILE A 303 -12.73 -4.26 -18.37
C ILE A 303 -13.89 -3.37 -18.85
N SER A 304 -13.94 -2.13 -18.36
CA SER A 304 -14.96 -1.14 -18.74
C SER A 304 -14.81 -0.67 -20.19
N GLY A 305 -13.61 -0.76 -20.76
CA GLY A 305 -13.28 -0.16 -22.04
C GLY A 305 -13.09 1.36 -21.97
N ASP A 306 -13.00 1.94 -20.77
CA ASP A 306 -12.73 3.38 -20.59
C ASP A 306 -11.43 3.78 -21.29
N PRO A 307 -11.46 4.77 -22.20
CA PRO A 307 -10.27 5.21 -22.94
C PRO A 307 -9.13 5.72 -22.03
N LEU A 308 -9.44 6.31 -20.89
CA LEU A 308 -8.44 6.74 -19.92
C LEU A 308 -7.75 5.53 -19.28
N GLU A 309 -8.51 4.55 -18.78
CA GLU A 309 -7.95 3.33 -18.18
C GLU A 309 -7.07 2.58 -19.18
N LEU A 310 -7.55 2.38 -20.42
CA LEU A 310 -6.79 1.70 -21.46
C LEU A 310 -5.47 2.42 -21.76
N ARG A 311 -5.49 3.74 -21.88
CA ARG A 311 -4.27 4.55 -22.05
C ARG A 311 -3.32 4.41 -20.89
N LEU A 312 -3.81 4.44 -19.64
CA LEU A 312 -2.97 4.32 -18.45
C LEU A 312 -2.39 2.92 -18.30
N LEU A 313 -3.10 1.87 -18.72
CA LEU A 313 -2.55 0.51 -18.80
C LEU A 313 -1.42 0.37 -19.84
N GLU A 314 -1.39 1.21 -20.85
CA GLU A 314 -0.32 1.23 -21.86
C GLU A 314 0.88 2.09 -21.42
N THR A 315 0.63 3.23 -20.76
CA THR A 315 1.64 4.29 -20.54
C THR A 315 2.15 4.43 -19.13
N GLN A 316 1.39 3.95 -18.13
CA GLN A 316 1.67 4.12 -16.72
C GLN A 316 1.79 2.79 -15.96
N GLN A 317 0.84 1.88 -16.15
CA GLN A 317 0.74 0.64 -15.40
C GLN A 317 0.89 -0.59 -16.31
N ARG A 318 1.74 -1.53 -15.95
CA ARG A 318 2.10 -2.71 -16.76
C ARG A 318 1.11 -3.87 -16.64
N GLY A 319 -0.16 -3.56 -16.32
CA GLY A 319 -1.25 -4.53 -16.23
C GLY A 319 -2.30 -4.12 -15.19
N PRO A 320 -3.47 -4.78 -15.18
CA PRO A 320 -4.63 -4.38 -14.37
C PRO A 320 -4.50 -4.68 -12.86
N GLY A 321 -3.53 -5.50 -12.45
CA GLY A 321 -3.41 -5.94 -11.06
C GLY A 321 -4.24 -7.18 -10.75
N SER A 322 -4.40 -7.46 -9.45
CA SER A 322 -5.05 -8.68 -8.96
C SER A 322 -6.14 -8.44 -7.91
N VAL A 323 -6.58 -7.20 -7.80
CA VAL A 323 -7.77 -6.85 -7.02
C VAL A 323 -8.86 -6.46 -8.01
N LEU A 324 -10.07 -6.92 -7.77
CA LEU A 324 -11.25 -6.50 -8.50
C LEU A 324 -12.40 -6.21 -7.51
N SER A 325 -13.35 -5.41 -7.93
CA SER A 325 -14.58 -5.21 -7.18
C SER A 325 -15.78 -5.46 -8.09
N PHE A 326 -16.88 -5.93 -7.52
CA PHE A 326 -18.10 -6.15 -8.28
C PHE A 326 -19.34 -5.90 -7.43
N ARG A 327 -20.43 -5.55 -8.09
CA ARG A 327 -21.73 -5.31 -7.45
C ARG A 327 -22.67 -6.47 -7.75
N VAL A 328 -23.38 -6.92 -6.69
CA VAL A 328 -24.39 -7.97 -6.82
C VAL A 328 -25.74 -7.31 -7.11
N ARG A 329 -26.48 -7.85 -8.10
CA ARG A 329 -27.80 -7.35 -8.45
C ARG A 329 -28.77 -7.33 -7.26
N GLU A 330 -29.57 -7.27 -6.80
CA GLU A 330 -30.48 -7.37 -5.64
C GLU A 330 -29.94 -6.72 -4.35
N GLY A 331 -28.83 -5.95 -4.42
CA GLY A 331 -28.37 -5.07 -3.35
C GLY A 331 -27.55 -5.75 -2.25
N SER A 332 -27.44 -5.07 -1.11
CA SER A 332 -26.51 -5.43 -0.02
C SER A 332 -26.82 -6.77 0.63
N ASP A 333 -28.11 -7.13 0.81
CA ASP A 333 -28.48 -8.45 1.36
C ASP A 333 -28.08 -9.60 0.43
N ALA A 334 -28.17 -9.41 -0.88
CA ALA A 334 -27.70 -10.40 -1.84
C ALA A 334 -26.17 -10.51 -1.80
N ALA A 335 -25.47 -9.39 -1.75
CA ALA A 335 -24.01 -9.35 -1.62
C ALA A 335 -23.56 -10.08 -0.33
N ARG A 336 -24.24 -9.87 0.78
CA ARG A 336 -23.97 -10.58 2.04
C ARG A 336 -24.16 -12.09 1.88
N ARG A 337 -25.27 -12.55 1.25
CA ARG A 337 -25.53 -13.99 1.02
C ARG A 337 -24.46 -14.61 0.12
N VAL A 338 -23.97 -13.90 -0.91
CA VAL A 338 -22.85 -14.37 -1.73
C VAL A 338 -21.63 -14.60 -0.85
N VAL A 339 -21.21 -13.62 -0.04
CA VAL A 339 -20.05 -13.76 0.85
C VAL A 339 -20.24 -14.91 1.84
N GLU A 340 -21.42 -15.06 2.45
CA GLU A 340 -21.72 -16.12 3.41
C GLU A 340 -21.77 -17.52 2.76
N GLY A 341 -22.09 -17.60 1.47
CA GLY A 341 -22.17 -18.84 0.69
C GLY A 341 -20.83 -19.42 0.21
N LEU A 342 -19.75 -18.62 0.26
CA LEU A 342 -18.42 -19.05 -0.16
C LEU A 342 -17.83 -20.12 0.78
N ARG A 343 -17.11 -21.08 0.21
CA ARG A 343 -16.54 -22.26 0.89
C ARG A 343 -15.02 -22.29 0.86
N LEU A 344 -14.41 -21.81 -0.22
CA LEU A 344 -12.96 -21.77 -0.45
C LEU A 344 -12.41 -20.36 -0.16
N ILE A 345 -13.02 -19.34 -0.76
CA ILE A 345 -12.58 -17.94 -0.65
C ILE A 345 -12.74 -17.46 0.77
N THR A 346 -11.65 -16.97 1.35
CA THR A 346 -11.63 -16.49 2.74
C THR A 346 -12.34 -15.15 2.91
N ARG A 347 -13.29 -15.10 3.82
CA ARG A 347 -14.03 -13.89 4.23
C ARG A 347 -13.20 -13.09 5.21
N ALA A 348 -12.41 -12.13 4.71
CA ALA A 348 -11.51 -11.35 5.55
C ALA A 348 -11.22 -9.96 4.96
N VAL A 349 -10.86 -9.05 5.81
CA VAL A 349 -10.21 -7.78 5.43
C VAL A 349 -8.79 -8.05 4.94
N SER A 350 -8.12 -7.03 4.42
CA SER A 350 -6.80 -7.10 3.82
C SER A 350 -6.84 -7.50 2.33
N LEU A 351 -5.67 -7.68 1.73
CA LEU A 351 -5.48 -8.04 0.31
C LEU A 351 -4.01 -8.42 0.04
N GLY A 352 -3.75 -8.96 -1.14
CA GLY A 352 -2.40 -9.18 -1.64
C GLY A 352 -1.69 -10.39 -1.05
N SER A 353 -2.40 -11.25 -0.32
CA SER A 353 -1.92 -12.55 0.15
C SER A 353 -1.90 -13.57 -0.99
N VAL A 354 -1.28 -14.73 -0.74
CA VAL A 354 -1.26 -15.88 -1.67
C VAL A 354 -2.62 -16.55 -1.79
N ASP A 355 -3.48 -16.41 -0.79
CA ASP A 355 -4.87 -16.87 -0.78
C ASP A 355 -5.85 -15.76 -1.19
N THR A 356 -7.00 -16.17 -1.70
CA THR A 356 -8.05 -15.25 -2.16
C THR A 356 -8.92 -14.77 -1.01
N LEU A 357 -9.06 -13.43 -0.91
CA LEU A 357 -9.83 -12.76 0.14
C LEU A 357 -10.99 -11.97 -0.44
N ILE A 358 -12.16 -12.00 0.22
CA ILE A 358 -13.34 -11.22 -0.14
C ILE A 358 -13.87 -10.42 1.05
N GLN A 359 -14.36 -9.22 0.78
CA GLN A 359 -15.06 -8.38 1.77
C GLN A 359 -16.06 -7.43 1.11
N ALA A 360 -16.99 -6.90 1.92
CA ALA A 360 -17.82 -5.74 1.60
C ALA A 360 -17.17 -4.47 2.19
N PRO A 361 -16.54 -3.60 1.39
CA PRO A 361 -15.78 -2.45 1.89
C PRO A 361 -16.62 -1.49 2.72
N ALA A 362 -17.84 -1.22 2.30
CA ALA A 362 -18.76 -0.30 2.98
C ALA A 362 -19.02 -0.68 4.46
N HIS A 363 -19.05 -1.99 4.76
CA HIS A 363 -19.33 -2.48 6.10
C HIS A 363 -18.07 -2.68 6.96
N LEU A 364 -16.87 -2.68 6.35
CA LEU A 364 -15.60 -2.99 7.01
C LEU A 364 -14.58 -1.87 6.87
N THR A 365 -13.81 -1.86 5.77
CA THR A 365 -12.64 -0.97 5.63
C THR A 365 -12.97 0.50 5.37
N HIS A 366 -14.16 0.81 4.87
CA HIS A 366 -14.65 2.17 4.62
C HIS A 366 -15.78 2.59 5.58
N ARG A 367 -16.06 1.80 6.62
CA ARG A 367 -17.07 2.13 7.63
C ARG A 367 -16.79 3.42 8.40
N VAL A 368 -15.51 3.81 8.46
CA VAL A 368 -15.07 5.06 9.12
C VAL A 368 -15.28 6.30 8.26
N VAL A 369 -15.59 6.15 6.98
CA VAL A 369 -15.96 7.23 6.06
C VAL A 369 -17.47 7.45 6.14
N ASP A 370 -17.91 8.69 6.18
CA ASP A 370 -19.33 9.03 6.22
C ASP A 370 -20.09 8.44 5.02
N ALA A 371 -21.35 8.05 5.21
CA ALA A 371 -22.12 7.33 4.21
C ALA A 371 -22.28 8.11 2.91
N GLU A 372 -22.49 9.42 2.98
CA GLU A 372 -22.61 10.31 1.82
C GLU A 372 -21.29 10.40 1.03
N ASP A 373 -20.17 10.60 1.72
CA ASP A 373 -18.82 10.64 1.12
C ASP A 373 -18.44 9.27 0.52
N ARG A 374 -18.85 8.19 1.18
CA ARG A 374 -18.60 6.82 0.71
C ARG A 374 -19.33 6.54 -0.60
N GLU A 375 -20.60 6.90 -0.69
CA GLU A 375 -21.40 6.73 -1.90
C GLU A 375 -20.90 7.62 -3.04
N ALA A 376 -20.60 8.89 -2.75
CA ALA A 376 -19.99 9.82 -3.68
C ALA A 376 -18.63 9.35 -4.22
N SER A 377 -17.90 8.55 -3.43
CA SER A 377 -16.62 7.94 -3.82
C SER A 377 -16.78 6.58 -4.53
N GLY A 378 -18.01 6.16 -4.87
CA GLY A 378 -18.29 4.92 -5.60
C GLY A 378 -18.16 3.65 -4.75
N VAL A 379 -18.42 3.72 -3.44
CA VAL A 379 -18.36 2.57 -2.52
C VAL A 379 -19.75 2.27 -1.93
N PRO A 380 -20.71 1.78 -2.76
CA PRO A 380 -22.04 1.41 -2.28
C PRO A 380 -22.03 0.15 -1.40
N GLU A 381 -23.10 -0.08 -0.68
CA GLU A 381 -23.22 -1.19 0.28
C GLU A 381 -23.22 -2.59 -0.35
N ASP A 382 -23.59 -2.69 -1.63
CA ASP A 382 -23.62 -3.93 -2.40
C ASP A 382 -22.30 -4.25 -3.13
N LEU A 383 -21.28 -3.40 -2.96
CA LEU A 383 -19.96 -3.61 -3.54
C LEU A 383 -19.17 -4.67 -2.75
N LEU A 384 -18.67 -5.67 -3.45
CA LEU A 384 -17.75 -6.67 -2.94
C LEU A 384 -16.37 -6.45 -3.56
N ARG A 385 -15.32 -6.52 -2.75
CA ARG A 385 -13.93 -6.48 -3.21
C ARG A 385 -13.28 -7.84 -3.05
N LEU A 386 -12.72 -8.36 -4.14
CA LEU A 386 -11.99 -9.62 -4.22
C LEU A 386 -10.50 -9.34 -4.44
N SER A 387 -9.65 -9.81 -3.54
CA SER A 387 -8.20 -9.87 -3.72
C SER A 387 -7.82 -11.28 -4.14
N VAL A 388 -7.44 -11.45 -5.39
CA VAL A 388 -7.22 -12.77 -5.99
C VAL A 388 -5.86 -13.34 -5.62
N GLY A 389 -5.84 -14.59 -5.22
CA GLY A 389 -4.66 -15.35 -4.82
C GLY A 389 -4.07 -16.21 -5.93
N LEU A 390 -3.34 -17.25 -5.51
CA LEU A 390 -2.59 -18.17 -6.37
C LEU A 390 -3.30 -19.52 -6.57
N GLU A 391 -4.50 -19.69 -6.02
CA GLU A 391 -5.29 -20.90 -6.17
C GLU A 391 -5.62 -21.16 -7.64
N SER A 392 -6.03 -22.37 -7.98
CA SER A 392 -6.58 -22.67 -9.31
C SER A 392 -7.75 -21.73 -9.62
N VAL A 393 -7.68 -21.04 -10.74
CA VAL A 393 -8.75 -20.11 -11.14
C VAL A 393 -10.09 -20.81 -11.34
N GLU A 394 -10.08 -22.09 -11.71
CA GLU A 394 -11.30 -22.88 -11.85
C GLU A 394 -11.93 -23.18 -10.48
N ASP A 395 -11.14 -23.54 -9.46
CA ASP A 395 -11.65 -23.74 -8.10
C ASP A 395 -12.24 -22.45 -7.51
N LEU A 396 -11.58 -21.31 -7.74
CA LEU A 396 -12.08 -19.99 -7.35
C LEU A 396 -13.40 -19.66 -8.05
N TRP A 397 -13.47 -19.96 -9.35
CA TRP A 397 -14.70 -19.70 -10.10
C TRP A 397 -15.85 -20.60 -9.64
N GLU A 398 -15.60 -21.89 -9.45
CA GLU A 398 -16.63 -22.82 -8.94
C GLU A 398 -17.20 -22.34 -7.60
N ASP A 399 -16.35 -21.79 -6.71
CA ASP A 399 -16.80 -21.24 -5.43
C ASP A 399 -17.63 -19.96 -5.58
N LEU A 400 -17.24 -19.06 -6.48
CA LEU A 400 -18.00 -17.85 -6.79
C LEU A 400 -19.33 -18.19 -7.50
N GLU A 401 -19.30 -19.03 -8.51
CA GLU A 401 -20.46 -19.42 -9.33
C GLU A 401 -21.56 -20.05 -8.47
N GLN A 402 -21.21 -20.99 -7.58
CA GLN A 402 -22.19 -21.65 -6.71
C GLN A 402 -22.87 -20.64 -5.75
N ALA A 403 -22.12 -19.67 -5.22
CA ALA A 403 -22.65 -18.66 -4.30
C ALA A 403 -23.53 -17.62 -5.04
N LEU A 404 -23.09 -17.17 -6.22
CA LEU A 404 -23.86 -16.23 -7.06
C LEU A 404 -25.13 -16.86 -7.62
N SER A 405 -25.06 -18.11 -8.10
CA SER A 405 -26.22 -18.84 -8.60
C SER A 405 -27.26 -19.13 -7.53
N ALA A 406 -26.85 -19.40 -6.28
CA ALA A 406 -27.77 -19.57 -5.16
C ALA A 406 -28.61 -18.31 -4.88
N VAL A 407 -28.01 -17.14 -5.02
CA VAL A 407 -28.68 -15.83 -4.86
C VAL A 407 -29.62 -15.57 -6.04
N ALA A 408 -29.17 -15.77 -7.27
CA ALA A 408 -29.97 -15.57 -8.47
C ALA A 408 -31.25 -16.44 -8.53
N LEU A 409 -31.20 -17.61 -7.91
CA LEU A 409 -32.35 -18.53 -7.82
C LEU A 409 -33.29 -18.26 -6.64
N GLY A 410 -33.05 -17.22 -5.83
CA GLY A 410 -33.84 -16.90 -4.65
C GLY A 410 -33.76 -17.96 -3.53
N ARG A 411 -32.79 -18.90 -3.60
CA ARG A 411 -32.57 -19.91 -2.58
C ARG A 411 -31.73 -19.30 -1.47
N GLY A 412 -32.39 -18.71 -0.46
CA GLY A 412 -31.76 -18.36 0.79
C GLY A 412 -31.17 -19.64 1.42
N SER A 413 -29.89 -19.65 1.75
CA SER A 413 -29.33 -20.67 2.62
C SER A 413 -30.00 -20.57 3.99
N GLU A 414 -30.88 -21.51 4.33
CA GLU A 414 -31.13 -21.86 5.73
C GLU A 414 -29.83 -22.43 6.29
N VAL A 415 -28.91 -21.55 6.66
CA VAL A 415 -27.85 -21.94 7.59
C VAL A 415 -28.51 -22.01 8.95
N GLU A 416 -28.86 -23.22 9.40
CA GLU A 416 -29.20 -23.48 10.77
C GLU A 416 -28.20 -22.79 11.68
N SER A 417 -28.72 -21.92 12.55
CA SER A 417 -27.99 -21.27 13.63
C SER A 417 -27.64 -22.32 14.70
N ALA A 418 -26.62 -23.12 14.42
CA ALA A 418 -25.99 -23.99 15.39
C ALA A 418 -24.73 -23.29 15.89
N HIS A 419 -24.90 -22.35 16.83
CA HIS A 419 -23.99 -22.08 17.94
C HIS A 419 -24.62 -20.97 18.77
N GLY A 420 -25.39 -21.40 19.79
CA GLY A 420 -25.76 -20.56 20.91
C GLY A 420 -24.47 -20.15 21.64
N VAL A 421 -24.06 -18.91 21.43
CA VAL A 421 -23.10 -18.24 22.32
C VAL A 421 -23.95 -17.49 23.34
N GLU A 422 -24.00 -18.02 24.56
CA GLU A 422 -24.53 -17.29 25.71
C GLU A 422 -23.75 -15.97 25.88
N PRO A 423 -24.43 -14.86 26.23
CA PRO A 423 -23.77 -13.59 26.44
C PRO A 423 -22.89 -13.68 27.69
N LEU A 424 -21.59 -13.45 27.54
CA LEU A 424 -20.65 -13.25 28.62
C LEU A 424 -21.11 -12.06 29.49
N VAL A 425 -21.30 -12.37 30.75
CA VAL A 425 -21.68 -11.48 31.86
C VAL A 425 -20.81 -10.21 31.86
N SER A 426 -21.49 -9.06 31.94
CA SER A 426 -20.88 -7.77 32.21
C SER A 426 -20.07 -7.79 33.52
N LEU A 427 -18.79 -7.59 33.43
CA LEU A 427 -17.98 -7.15 34.55
C LEU A 427 -17.83 -5.63 34.49
N SER A 428 -18.60 -4.95 35.35
CA SER A 428 -18.42 -3.57 35.74
C SER A 428 -17.18 -3.46 36.65
N VAL A 429 -16.20 -2.70 36.25
CA VAL A 429 -15.34 -1.85 37.09
C VAL A 429 -15.08 -0.55 36.36
#